data_d62567bf651510c67768759611bf2980
#
_entry.id   d62567bf651510c67768759611bf2980
#
_cell.length_a   1.000
_cell.length_b   1.000
_cell.length_c   1.000
_cell.angle_alpha   90.00
_cell.angle_beta   90.00
_cell.angle_gamma   90.00
#
_symmetry.space_group_name_H-M   'P 1'
#
loop_
_entity.id
_entity.type
_entity.pdbx_description
1 polymer ?
#
loop_
_entity_poly.entity_id
_entity_poly.type
_entity_poly.pdbx_seq_one_letter_code
_entity_poly.pdbx_strand_id
1 'polypeptide(L)'
;KDVFYLNPPSWRHDINISNDIVEEILRLEGYNNIPDKEITNDSNKKNKLFSLSKNTQINIRELLAKLGLLEVITFTFISEDKVIPVCELNSNLKLENPISKELGIMRNSLLPNLLDIASRNFSRGIETTNIFEVGFVYKGLDFENQSSNFSMLMGGSAFKKNWHYPKRDFDFYDMKSLLLNFFDELEISNFELVRTNSEWFHPGISADFISNGKKILSFGKLHPRLKNKFKIKQSIIICEGSIDEIAKALSQAKEEKVLNMSPLLPLKKDFAFIINSNISAETLIQEIKKVDSKIGQITVFDVYNNERKSELSLAIEVEIVQQHKVLNTKEIGLLMDDIIKTVESKIGAKLRTS
;
A
#
# COMPACT_ATOMS: atom_id res chain seq x y z
N LYS A 1 60.28 0.43 -3.30
CA LYS A 1 59.13 0.77 -4.19
C LYS A 1 59.55 2.02 -4.93
N ASP A 2 59.69 1.94 -6.25
CA ASP A 2 60.05 3.09 -7.04
C ASP A 2 58.82 4.04 -7.12
N VAL A 3 59.05 5.32 -6.85
CA VAL A 3 58.03 6.34 -6.94
C VAL A 3 58.33 7.20 -8.14
N PHE A 4 57.36 7.34 -9.02
CA PHE A 4 57.47 8.19 -10.20
C PHE A 4 56.78 9.53 -9.92
N TYR A 5 57.46 10.62 -10.25
CA TYR A 5 56.89 11.96 -10.24
C TYR A 5 56.57 12.35 -11.66
N LEU A 6 55.28 12.61 -11.94
CA LEU A 6 54.80 12.97 -13.27
C LEU A 6 54.30 14.41 -13.24
N ASN A 7 54.68 15.19 -14.25
CA ASN A 7 54.18 16.55 -14.45
C ASN A 7 53.44 16.62 -15.79
N PRO A 8 52.11 16.57 -15.75
CA PRO A 8 51.32 16.64 -16.99
C PRO A 8 51.57 17.96 -17.72
N PRO A 9 51.63 17.97 -19.07
CA PRO A 9 51.70 19.19 -19.86
C PRO A 9 50.48 20.07 -19.64
N SER A 10 50.63 21.39 -19.76
CA SER A 10 49.57 22.36 -19.50
C SER A 10 48.30 22.22 -20.35
N TRP A 11 48.36 21.51 -21.45
CA TRP A 11 47.20 21.21 -22.31
C TRP A 11 46.44 19.94 -21.94
N ARG A 12 46.96 19.13 -20.98
CA ARG A 12 46.29 17.92 -20.47
C ARG A 12 45.66 18.20 -19.13
N HIS A 13 44.54 18.90 -19.16
CA HIS A 13 43.75 19.27 -17.98
C HIS A 13 43.00 18.08 -17.37
N ASP A 14 42.93 16.98 -18.09
CA ASP A 14 42.27 15.73 -17.73
C ASP A 14 43.12 14.82 -16.80
N ILE A 15 44.46 15.01 -16.76
CA ILE A 15 45.37 14.17 -15.96
C ILE A 15 45.56 14.80 -14.57
N ASN A 16 44.82 14.29 -13.59
CA ASN A 16 44.83 14.83 -12.22
C ASN A 16 45.18 13.78 -11.15
N ILE A 17 44.91 12.51 -11.42
CA ILE A 17 45.09 11.41 -10.47
C ILE A 17 45.88 10.25 -11.11
N SER A 18 46.34 9.32 -10.27
CA SER A 18 47.13 8.16 -10.73
C SER A 18 46.39 7.28 -11.72
N ASN A 19 45.06 7.20 -11.64
CA ASN A 19 44.26 6.40 -12.56
C ASN A 19 44.27 6.95 -13.99
N ASP A 20 44.36 8.26 -14.14
CA ASP A 20 44.47 8.89 -15.47
C ASP A 20 45.79 8.50 -16.16
N ILE A 21 46.86 8.36 -15.38
CA ILE A 21 48.15 7.86 -15.88
C ILE A 21 48.06 6.40 -16.27
N VAL A 22 47.34 5.58 -15.49
CA VAL A 22 47.11 4.16 -15.82
C VAL A 22 46.36 4.05 -17.16
N GLU A 23 45.37 4.91 -17.37
CA GLU A 23 44.62 4.96 -18.65
C GLU A 23 45.55 5.29 -19.82
N GLU A 24 46.44 6.28 -19.70
CA GLU A 24 47.39 6.59 -20.77
C GLU A 24 48.37 5.44 -21.09
N ILE A 25 48.83 4.75 -20.05
CA ILE A 25 49.69 3.57 -20.26
C ILE A 25 48.92 2.46 -20.98
N LEU A 26 47.69 2.16 -20.52
CA LEU A 26 46.86 1.12 -21.14
C LEU A 26 46.50 1.46 -22.58
N ARG A 27 46.29 2.73 -22.89
CA ARG A 27 46.04 3.18 -24.26
C ARG A 27 47.23 2.93 -25.19
N LEU A 28 48.44 3.15 -24.68
CA LEU A 28 49.70 2.90 -25.45
C LEU A 28 50.04 1.42 -25.57
N GLU A 29 49.87 0.65 -24.48
CA GLU A 29 50.13 -0.79 -24.44
C GLU A 29 49.06 -1.59 -25.19
N GLY A 30 47.86 -1.05 -25.32
CA GLY A 30 46.70 -1.65 -25.94
C GLY A 30 45.80 -2.41 -24.96
N TYR A 31 44.54 -2.07 -24.96
CA TYR A 31 43.52 -2.68 -24.06
C TYR A 31 43.36 -4.19 -24.26
N ASN A 32 43.69 -4.71 -25.45
CA ASN A 32 43.67 -6.16 -25.75
C ASN A 32 44.71 -6.96 -24.95
N ASN A 33 45.71 -6.31 -24.38
CA ASN A 33 46.74 -6.94 -23.56
C ASN A 33 46.35 -7.04 -22.07
N ILE A 34 45.20 -6.52 -21.70
CA ILE A 34 44.66 -6.66 -20.32
C ILE A 34 44.21 -8.11 -20.16
N PRO A 35 44.79 -8.88 -19.21
CA PRO A 35 44.40 -10.26 -19.02
C PRO A 35 42.96 -10.33 -18.45
N ASP A 36 42.15 -11.20 -19.05
CA ASP A 36 40.83 -11.51 -18.54
C ASP A 36 40.93 -12.11 -17.13
N LYS A 37 40.13 -11.59 -16.22
CA LYS A 37 40.00 -12.16 -14.90
C LYS A 37 38.67 -12.88 -14.80
N GLU A 38 38.72 -14.19 -14.62
CA GLU A 38 37.51 -14.96 -14.35
C GLU A 38 36.79 -14.41 -13.10
N ILE A 39 35.53 -14.16 -13.26
CA ILE A 39 34.66 -13.84 -12.12
C ILE A 39 34.44 -15.15 -11.36
N THR A 40 35.25 -15.38 -10.32
CA THR A 40 35.03 -16.49 -9.41
C THR A 40 33.75 -16.22 -8.63
N ASN A 41 32.67 -16.90 -9.00
CA ASN A 41 31.48 -16.98 -8.17
C ASN A 41 31.83 -17.73 -6.89
N ASP A 42 32.06 -17.00 -5.81
CA ASP A 42 32.16 -17.58 -4.48
C ASP A 42 30.72 -18.03 -4.09
N SER A 43 30.41 -19.28 -4.50
CA SER A 43 29.08 -19.90 -4.31
C SER A 43 28.64 -19.96 -2.83
N ASN A 44 29.57 -19.75 -1.91
CA ASN A 44 29.31 -19.66 -0.49
C ASN A 44 28.87 -18.26 -0.02
N LYS A 45 29.09 -17.21 -0.79
CA LYS A 45 28.50 -15.90 -0.55
C LYS A 45 27.16 -15.84 -1.27
N LYS A 46 26.08 -16.19 -0.57
CA LYS A 46 24.71 -15.79 -0.95
C LYS A 46 24.63 -14.25 -0.90
N ASN A 47 25.36 -13.57 -1.76
CA ASN A 47 25.18 -12.14 -1.98
C ASN A 47 23.78 -11.98 -2.57
N LYS A 48 22.84 -11.53 -1.74
CA LYS A 48 21.56 -11.06 -2.25
C LYS A 48 21.89 -9.97 -3.26
N LEU A 49 21.66 -10.22 -4.54
CA LEU A 49 21.94 -9.27 -5.65
C LEU A 49 21.29 -7.91 -5.41
N PHE A 50 20.16 -7.90 -4.71
CA PHE A 50 19.44 -6.68 -4.37
C PHE A 50 19.13 -6.61 -2.86
N SER A 51 19.02 -5.39 -2.34
CA SER A 51 18.50 -5.16 -1.00
C SER A 51 17.06 -5.67 -0.89
N LEU A 52 16.63 -5.94 0.34
CA LEU A 52 15.24 -6.36 0.61
C LEU A 52 14.24 -5.33 0.05
N SER A 53 14.50 -4.04 0.27
CA SER A 53 13.66 -2.95 -0.25
C SER A 53 13.57 -2.97 -1.78
N LYS A 54 14.69 -3.23 -2.49
CA LYS A 54 14.70 -3.31 -3.96
C LYS A 54 13.90 -4.50 -4.49
N ASN A 55 14.04 -5.67 -3.88
CA ASN A 55 13.23 -6.84 -4.24
C ASN A 55 11.74 -6.59 -3.98
N THR A 56 11.42 -6.00 -2.84
CA THR A 56 10.04 -5.61 -2.51
C THR A 56 9.47 -4.63 -3.53
N GLN A 57 10.28 -3.67 -3.99
CA GLN A 57 9.88 -2.72 -5.03
C GLN A 57 9.51 -3.42 -6.35
N ILE A 58 10.29 -4.41 -6.77
CA ILE A 58 10.03 -5.20 -7.99
C ILE A 58 8.75 -6.01 -7.82
N ASN A 59 8.63 -6.74 -6.71
CA ASN A 59 7.46 -7.58 -6.42
C ASN A 59 6.16 -6.75 -6.38
N ILE A 60 6.19 -5.57 -5.75
CA ILE A 60 5.03 -4.67 -5.68
C ILE A 60 4.59 -4.22 -7.09
N ARG A 61 5.53 -3.88 -7.98
CA ARG A 61 5.18 -3.51 -9.36
C ARG A 61 4.47 -4.63 -10.10
N GLU A 62 5.05 -5.83 -10.05
CA GLU A 62 4.48 -7.00 -10.70
C GLU A 62 3.10 -7.33 -10.14
N LEU A 63 2.95 -7.26 -8.82
CA LEU A 63 1.71 -7.58 -8.14
C LEU A 63 0.61 -6.57 -8.49
N LEU A 64 0.88 -5.28 -8.43
CA LEU A 64 -0.11 -4.25 -8.78
C LEU A 64 -0.54 -4.35 -10.25
N ALA A 65 0.38 -4.68 -11.16
CA ALA A 65 0.05 -4.95 -12.55
C ALA A 65 -0.83 -6.22 -12.71
N LYS A 66 -0.54 -7.30 -11.99
CA LYS A 66 -1.38 -8.52 -11.95
C LYS A 66 -2.78 -8.24 -11.38
N LEU A 67 -2.90 -7.33 -10.42
CA LEU A 67 -4.19 -6.89 -9.86
C LEU A 67 -4.98 -5.95 -10.79
N GLY A 68 -4.47 -5.67 -11.99
CA GLY A 68 -5.18 -4.96 -13.05
C GLY A 68 -4.99 -3.45 -13.09
N LEU A 69 -3.99 -2.91 -12.39
CA LEU A 69 -3.63 -1.50 -12.50
C LEU A 69 -2.58 -1.29 -13.60
N LEU A 70 -2.57 -0.09 -14.19
CA LEU A 70 -1.57 0.31 -15.18
C LEU A 70 -0.46 1.12 -14.51
N GLU A 71 0.79 0.71 -14.71
CA GLU A 71 1.94 1.48 -14.22
C GLU A 71 2.10 2.77 -15.02
N VAL A 72 2.37 3.85 -14.31
CA VAL A 72 2.77 5.13 -14.88
C VAL A 72 4.09 5.57 -14.28
N ILE A 73 4.88 6.30 -15.06
CA ILE A 73 6.15 6.89 -14.62
C ILE A 73 6.04 8.39 -14.86
N THR A 74 6.20 9.15 -13.77
CA THR A 74 6.05 10.61 -13.81
C THR A 74 7.34 11.31 -13.41
N PHE A 75 7.41 12.62 -13.67
CA PHE A 75 8.56 13.41 -13.26
C PHE A 75 8.68 13.49 -11.73
N THR A 76 9.92 13.48 -11.25
CA THR A 76 10.25 13.68 -9.84
C THR A 76 9.96 15.10 -9.36
N PHE A 77 9.93 16.05 -10.28
CA PHE A 77 9.66 17.47 -10.03
C PHE A 77 8.19 17.78 -10.31
N ILE A 78 7.61 18.60 -9.46
CA ILE A 78 6.21 19.05 -9.56
C ILE A 78 6.11 20.55 -9.30
N SER A 79 4.93 21.10 -9.55
CA SER A 79 4.61 22.50 -9.26
C SER A 79 4.28 22.68 -7.76
N GLU A 80 4.74 23.78 -7.16
CA GLU A 80 4.49 24.10 -5.75
C GLU A 80 3.00 24.15 -5.40
N ASP A 81 2.17 24.68 -6.28
CA ASP A 81 0.73 24.78 -6.05
C ASP A 81 0.03 23.42 -5.91
N LYS A 82 0.63 22.33 -6.35
CA LYS A 82 0.13 20.96 -6.19
C LYS A 82 0.46 20.35 -4.82
N VAL A 83 1.52 20.84 -4.17
CA VAL A 83 1.98 20.37 -2.86
C VAL A 83 1.30 21.12 -1.72
N ILE A 84 1.19 22.44 -1.82
CA ILE A 84 0.69 23.35 -0.77
C ILE A 84 -0.65 22.94 -0.12
N PRO A 85 -1.63 22.35 -0.82
CA PRO A 85 -2.91 22.06 -0.18
C PRO A 85 -2.86 20.97 0.89
N VAL A 86 -1.76 20.20 0.96
CA VAL A 86 -1.72 18.94 1.70
C VAL A 86 -0.51 18.81 2.60
N CYS A 87 0.58 19.54 2.31
CA CYS A 87 1.80 19.44 3.08
C CYS A 87 2.44 20.83 3.22
N GLU A 88 3.06 21.09 4.36
CA GLU A 88 3.98 22.20 4.46
C GLU A 88 5.12 22.04 3.46
N LEU A 89 5.39 23.11 2.72
CA LEU A 89 6.48 23.14 1.76
C LEU A 89 7.81 23.17 2.53
N ASN A 90 8.61 22.13 2.35
CA ASN A 90 10.01 22.24 2.69
C ASN A 90 10.72 23.07 1.61
N SER A 91 11.07 24.32 1.93
CA SER A 91 11.72 25.25 1.00
C SER A 91 13.02 24.70 0.41
N ASN A 92 13.69 23.78 1.13
CA ASN A 92 14.94 23.17 0.68
C ASN A 92 14.74 22.19 -0.50
N LEU A 93 13.49 21.76 -0.77
CA LEU A 93 13.19 20.89 -1.92
C LEU A 93 12.92 21.67 -3.21
N LYS A 94 12.98 23.00 -3.15
CA LYS A 94 12.81 23.88 -4.29
C LYS A 94 14.09 23.94 -5.12
N LEU A 95 13.94 23.80 -6.44
CA LEU A 95 15.06 23.93 -7.37
C LEU A 95 15.46 25.40 -7.55
N GLU A 96 16.76 25.68 -7.55
CA GLU A 96 17.29 27.03 -7.81
C GLU A 96 17.07 27.44 -9.26
N ASN A 97 17.20 26.50 -10.20
CA ASN A 97 17.14 26.74 -11.65
C ASN A 97 16.20 25.74 -12.35
N PRO A 98 14.88 25.75 -12.07
CA PRO A 98 13.95 24.81 -12.67
C PRO A 98 13.81 25.04 -14.17
N ILE A 99 13.61 23.96 -14.94
CA ILE A 99 13.37 24.00 -16.38
C ILE A 99 12.07 24.77 -16.69
N SER A 100 11.05 24.61 -15.84
CA SER A 100 9.79 25.35 -15.89
C SER A 100 9.22 25.55 -14.49
N LYS A 101 8.27 26.49 -14.33
CA LYS A 101 7.58 26.69 -13.05
C LYS A 101 6.76 25.48 -12.59
N GLU A 102 6.30 24.66 -13.54
CA GLU A 102 5.57 23.43 -13.26
C GLU A 102 6.46 22.31 -12.69
N LEU A 103 7.78 22.45 -12.79
CA LEU A 103 8.77 21.46 -12.34
C LEU A 103 9.73 22.08 -11.31
N GLY A 104 9.21 22.92 -10.43
CA GLY A 104 10.02 23.77 -9.54
C GLY A 104 10.38 23.16 -8.19
N ILE A 105 9.77 22.04 -7.80
CA ILE A 105 10.01 21.42 -6.49
C ILE A 105 10.08 19.89 -6.60
N MET A 106 10.90 19.26 -5.77
CA MET A 106 10.92 17.80 -5.67
C MET A 106 9.65 17.29 -4.98
N ARG A 107 9.06 16.22 -5.52
CA ARG A 107 7.82 15.64 -5.00
C ARG A 107 8.01 15.00 -3.64
N ASN A 108 7.12 15.28 -2.71
CA ASN A 108 7.03 14.65 -1.40
C ASN A 108 5.95 13.55 -1.31
N SER A 109 5.19 13.36 -2.38
CA SER A 109 4.18 12.32 -2.58
C SER A 109 4.05 12.01 -4.08
N LEU A 110 3.60 10.80 -4.42
CA LEU A 110 3.30 10.40 -5.80
C LEU A 110 1.88 10.82 -6.22
N LEU A 111 1.00 11.08 -5.27
CA LEU A 111 -0.42 11.36 -5.50
C LEU A 111 -0.70 12.56 -6.41
N PRO A 112 0.01 13.71 -6.31
CA PRO A 112 -0.24 14.85 -7.20
C PRO A 112 -0.11 14.49 -8.67
N ASN A 113 0.91 13.71 -9.02
CA ASN A 113 1.17 13.30 -10.38
C ASN A 113 0.10 12.33 -10.92
N LEU A 114 -0.35 11.36 -10.07
CA LEU A 114 -1.45 10.46 -10.43
C LEU A 114 -2.76 11.22 -10.64
N LEU A 115 -3.04 12.22 -9.79
CA LEU A 115 -4.23 13.07 -9.93
C LEU A 115 -4.21 13.89 -11.21
N ASP A 116 -3.05 14.40 -11.65
CA ASP A 116 -2.89 15.09 -12.92
C ASP A 116 -3.18 14.17 -14.11
N ILE A 117 -2.68 12.93 -14.06
CA ILE A 117 -2.94 11.94 -15.11
C ILE A 117 -4.44 11.62 -15.16
N ALA A 118 -5.06 11.37 -14.01
CA ALA A 118 -6.48 11.11 -13.93
C ALA A 118 -7.31 12.27 -14.48
N SER A 119 -6.98 13.51 -14.11
CA SER A 119 -7.64 14.71 -14.61
C SER A 119 -7.56 14.82 -16.14
N ARG A 120 -6.37 14.59 -16.70
CA ARG A 120 -6.17 14.60 -18.18
C ARG A 120 -6.93 13.47 -18.87
N ASN A 121 -6.93 12.27 -18.30
CA ASN A 121 -7.66 11.12 -18.84
C ASN A 121 -9.16 11.40 -18.88
N PHE A 122 -9.74 11.84 -17.76
CA PHE A 122 -11.16 12.19 -17.71
C PHE A 122 -11.54 13.34 -18.65
N SER A 123 -10.68 14.35 -18.79
CA SER A 123 -10.92 15.45 -19.74
C SER A 123 -10.93 15.00 -21.21
N ARG A 124 -10.27 13.87 -21.51
CA ARG A 124 -10.26 13.23 -22.84
C ARG A 124 -11.38 12.19 -23.02
N GLY A 125 -12.30 12.06 -22.06
CA GLY A 125 -13.43 11.14 -22.15
C GLY A 125 -13.14 9.71 -21.75
N ILE A 126 -11.96 9.44 -21.12
CA ILE A 126 -11.68 8.12 -20.54
C ILE A 126 -12.54 7.95 -19.31
N GLU A 127 -13.43 6.96 -19.29
CA GLU A 127 -14.39 6.76 -18.21
C GLU A 127 -13.80 6.14 -16.95
N THR A 128 -12.73 5.37 -17.08
CA THR A 128 -12.09 4.61 -16.00
C THR A 128 -10.59 4.83 -16.02
N THR A 129 -10.01 5.16 -14.86
CA THR A 129 -8.57 5.32 -14.70
C THR A 129 -8.11 4.56 -13.46
N ASN A 130 -7.43 3.43 -13.66
CA ASN A 130 -6.83 2.60 -12.62
C ASN A 130 -5.33 2.54 -12.87
N ILE A 131 -4.59 3.34 -12.13
CA ILE A 131 -3.15 3.54 -12.33
C ILE A 131 -2.39 3.43 -11.02
N PHE A 132 -1.11 3.10 -11.13
CA PHE A 132 -0.18 3.12 -10.00
C PHE A 132 1.18 3.66 -10.43
N GLU A 133 1.94 4.12 -9.47
CA GLU A 133 3.34 4.49 -9.63
C GLU A 133 4.15 3.97 -8.45
N VAL A 134 5.37 3.51 -8.72
CA VAL A 134 6.38 3.15 -7.73
C VAL A 134 7.58 4.06 -7.96
N GLY A 135 7.93 4.87 -6.97
CA GLY A 135 8.99 5.86 -7.13
C GLY A 135 9.46 6.47 -5.82
N PHE A 136 10.49 7.30 -5.92
CA PHE A 136 11.02 8.04 -4.78
C PHE A 136 10.20 9.29 -4.49
N VAL A 137 10.09 9.58 -3.20
CA VAL A 137 9.56 10.83 -2.65
C VAL A 137 10.59 11.42 -1.70
N TYR A 138 10.57 12.73 -1.52
CA TYR A 138 11.62 13.50 -0.86
C TYR A 138 11.05 14.32 0.29
N LYS A 139 11.65 14.22 1.46
CA LYS A 139 11.29 14.99 2.65
C LYS A 139 12.38 16.00 3.05
N GLY A 140 13.57 15.88 2.47
CA GLY A 140 14.74 16.72 2.69
C GLY A 140 15.81 16.44 1.66
N LEU A 141 16.99 17.10 1.79
CA LEU A 141 18.09 17.01 0.83
C LEU A 141 18.95 15.76 1.05
N ASP A 142 19.06 15.30 2.29
CA ASP A 142 19.89 14.16 2.62
C ASP A 142 19.33 12.85 2.06
N PHE A 143 20.20 11.90 1.79
CA PHE A 143 19.80 10.57 1.26
C PHE A 143 18.80 9.86 2.20
N GLU A 144 18.94 10.04 3.51
CA GLU A 144 18.06 9.45 4.52
C GLU A 144 16.62 10.02 4.47
N ASN A 145 16.45 11.21 3.88
CA ASN A 145 15.15 11.85 3.66
C ASN A 145 14.48 11.46 2.34
N GLN A 146 15.06 10.50 1.62
CA GLN A 146 14.46 9.90 0.43
C GLN A 146 13.83 8.58 0.81
N SER A 147 12.58 8.35 0.41
CA SER A 147 11.88 7.10 0.65
C SER A 147 11.28 6.55 -0.63
N SER A 148 11.28 5.22 -0.75
CA SER A 148 10.62 4.54 -1.85
C SER A 148 9.16 4.29 -1.49
N ASN A 149 8.26 4.87 -2.27
CA ASN A 149 6.82 4.77 -2.07
C ASN A 149 6.15 4.13 -3.29
N PHE A 150 4.95 3.64 -3.07
CA PHE A 150 4.01 3.34 -4.15
C PHE A 150 2.71 4.09 -3.90
N SER A 151 2.03 4.45 -4.98
CA SER A 151 0.71 5.06 -4.91
C SER A 151 -0.20 4.46 -5.96
N MET A 152 -1.48 4.37 -5.63
CA MET A 152 -2.53 3.87 -6.51
C MET A 152 -3.68 4.87 -6.61
N LEU A 153 -4.33 4.88 -7.76
CA LEU A 153 -5.52 5.65 -8.01
C LEU A 153 -6.52 4.79 -8.80
N MET A 154 -7.73 4.66 -8.25
CA MET A 154 -8.88 4.07 -8.93
C MET A 154 -9.94 5.15 -9.10
N GLY A 155 -10.38 5.39 -10.31
CA GLY A 155 -11.32 6.48 -10.56
C GLY A 155 -12.27 6.23 -11.71
N GLY A 156 -13.46 6.82 -11.59
CA GLY A 156 -14.53 6.69 -12.56
C GLY A 156 -15.36 5.42 -12.37
N SER A 157 -15.83 4.82 -13.46
CA SER A 157 -16.76 3.69 -13.43
C SER A 157 -16.04 2.37 -13.13
N ALA A 158 -16.51 1.63 -12.13
CA ALA A 158 -15.98 0.31 -11.77
C ALA A 158 -16.30 -0.74 -12.85
N PHE A 159 -17.42 -0.59 -13.56
CA PHE A 159 -17.81 -1.47 -14.65
C PHE A 159 -18.14 -0.67 -15.89
N LYS A 160 -17.73 -1.17 -17.07
CA LYS A 160 -18.19 -0.62 -18.34
C LYS A 160 -19.71 -0.78 -18.41
N LYS A 161 -20.39 0.21 -19.02
CA LYS A 161 -21.84 0.16 -19.23
C LYS A 161 -22.21 -1.11 -19.98
N ASN A 162 -23.05 -1.94 -19.38
CA ASN A 162 -23.61 -3.14 -19.97
C ASN A 162 -25.08 -3.34 -19.52
N TRP A 163 -25.75 -4.32 -20.10
CA TRP A 163 -27.16 -4.58 -19.81
C TRP A 163 -27.42 -5.33 -18.50
N HIS A 164 -26.37 -6.00 -17.96
CA HIS A 164 -26.50 -6.94 -16.84
C HIS A 164 -26.20 -6.31 -15.49
N TYR A 165 -25.18 -5.42 -15.42
CA TYR A 165 -24.78 -4.78 -14.18
C TYR A 165 -25.16 -3.29 -14.14
N PRO A 166 -25.70 -2.81 -13.02
CA PRO A 166 -25.91 -1.37 -12.83
C PRO A 166 -24.57 -0.63 -12.88
N LYS A 167 -24.59 0.53 -13.52
CA LYS A 167 -23.40 1.42 -13.50
C LYS A 167 -23.14 1.87 -12.06
N ARG A 168 -21.93 1.67 -11.56
CA ARG A 168 -21.46 2.26 -10.32
C ARG A 168 -20.02 2.76 -10.46
N ASP A 169 -19.68 3.78 -9.69
CA ASP A 169 -18.34 4.27 -9.60
C ASP A 169 -17.52 3.42 -8.60
N PHE A 170 -16.19 3.50 -8.71
CA PHE A 170 -15.30 2.95 -7.70
C PHE A 170 -15.58 3.58 -6.34
N ASP A 171 -15.54 2.76 -5.30
CA ASP A 171 -15.73 3.15 -3.92
C ASP A 171 -14.59 2.68 -3.01
N PHE A 172 -14.72 3.00 -1.73
CA PHE A 172 -13.76 2.65 -0.69
C PHE A 172 -13.51 1.12 -0.60
N TYR A 173 -14.57 0.34 -0.77
CA TYR A 173 -14.49 -1.12 -0.62
C TYR A 173 -13.80 -1.80 -1.80
N ASP A 174 -13.85 -1.22 -2.99
CA ASP A 174 -13.09 -1.70 -4.15
C ASP A 174 -11.58 -1.61 -3.87
N MET A 175 -11.12 -0.47 -3.37
CA MET A 175 -9.72 -0.30 -2.98
C MET A 175 -9.35 -1.18 -1.78
N LYS A 176 -10.23 -1.28 -0.77
CA LYS A 176 -10.01 -2.16 0.38
C LYS A 176 -9.84 -3.61 -0.08
N SER A 177 -10.69 -4.11 -0.96
CA SER A 177 -10.61 -5.47 -1.50
C SER A 177 -9.31 -5.71 -2.26
N LEU A 178 -8.91 -4.75 -3.11
CA LEU A 178 -7.64 -4.82 -3.82
C LEU A 178 -6.45 -4.87 -2.86
N LEU A 179 -6.47 -4.03 -1.81
CA LEU A 179 -5.40 -3.98 -0.80
C LEU A 179 -5.35 -5.26 0.06
N LEU A 180 -6.50 -5.86 0.38
CA LEU A 180 -6.52 -7.14 1.10
C LEU A 180 -5.90 -8.25 0.24
N ASN A 181 -6.24 -8.34 -1.04
CA ASN A 181 -5.61 -9.28 -1.97
C ASN A 181 -4.11 -8.99 -2.13
N PHE A 182 -3.72 -7.72 -2.18
CA PHE A 182 -2.32 -7.31 -2.24
C PHE A 182 -1.53 -7.78 -1.00
N PHE A 183 -2.09 -7.67 0.20
CA PHE A 183 -1.44 -8.14 1.43
C PHE A 183 -1.44 -9.66 1.54
N ASP A 184 -2.48 -10.33 1.06
CA ASP A 184 -2.57 -11.79 1.03
C ASP A 184 -1.48 -12.38 0.14
N GLU A 185 -1.30 -11.85 -1.07
CA GLU A 185 -0.23 -12.24 -2.00
C GLU A 185 1.19 -11.93 -1.47
N LEU A 186 1.32 -10.95 -0.58
CA LEU A 186 2.56 -10.63 0.13
C LEU A 186 2.72 -11.40 1.45
N GLU A 187 1.76 -12.25 1.82
CA GLU A 187 1.75 -13.02 3.08
C GLU A 187 1.82 -12.13 4.34
N ILE A 188 1.31 -10.90 4.25
CA ILE A 188 1.23 -9.98 5.38
C ILE A 188 -0.16 -10.08 6.00
N SER A 189 -0.29 -10.81 7.09
CA SER A 189 -1.58 -11.04 7.77
C SER A 189 -1.77 -10.21 9.05
N ASN A 190 -0.70 -9.64 9.60
CA ASN A 190 -0.75 -8.92 10.87
C ASN A 190 -0.84 -7.41 10.63
N PHE A 191 -2.06 -6.90 10.45
CA PHE A 191 -2.33 -5.47 10.32
C PHE A 191 -3.64 -5.08 10.99
N GLU A 192 -3.74 -3.80 11.34
CA GLU A 192 -4.92 -3.16 11.87
C GLU A 192 -5.38 -2.04 10.93
N LEU A 193 -6.70 -1.84 10.83
CA LEU A 193 -7.31 -0.74 10.11
C LEU A 193 -7.73 0.35 11.09
N VAL A 194 -7.13 1.53 10.94
CA VAL A 194 -7.39 2.70 11.77
C VAL A 194 -7.83 3.87 10.89
N ARG A 195 -8.66 4.78 11.40
CA ARG A 195 -9.01 6.00 10.66
C ARG A 195 -7.77 6.85 10.41
N THR A 196 -7.60 7.34 9.18
CA THR A 196 -6.52 8.28 8.86
C THR A 196 -6.89 9.71 9.13
N ASN A 197 -5.91 10.52 9.54
CA ASN A 197 -6.03 11.98 9.71
C ASN A 197 -5.35 12.76 8.58
N SER A 198 -4.98 12.10 7.48
CA SER A 198 -4.28 12.74 6.36
C SER A 198 -5.22 13.62 5.53
N GLU A 199 -4.77 14.82 5.19
CA GLU A 199 -5.52 15.80 4.40
C GLU A 199 -5.77 15.40 2.93
N TRP A 200 -5.11 14.34 2.46
CA TRP A 200 -5.38 13.76 1.14
C TRP A 200 -6.76 13.14 1.02
N PHE A 201 -7.32 12.68 2.14
CA PHE A 201 -8.50 11.84 2.16
C PHE A 201 -9.74 12.52 2.73
N HIS A 202 -10.88 12.04 2.30
CA HIS A 202 -12.16 12.41 2.89
C HIS A 202 -12.24 11.99 4.36
N PRO A 203 -12.59 12.88 5.31
CA PRO A 203 -12.51 12.59 6.75
C PRO A 203 -13.30 11.36 7.22
N GLY A 204 -14.39 11.03 6.52
CA GLY A 204 -15.26 9.90 6.89
C GLY A 204 -15.09 8.65 6.05
N ILE A 205 -14.23 8.67 5.00
CA ILE A 205 -14.08 7.55 4.05
C ILE A 205 -12.61 7.34 3.77
N SER A 206 -11.86 6.92 4.80
CA SER A 206 -10.41 6.71 4.71
C SER A 206 -9.90 5.88 5.86
N ALA A 207 -8.80 5.16 5.65
CA ALA A 207 -8.15 4.34 6.66
C ALA A 207 -6.64 4.23 6.43
N ASP A 208 -5.92 3.92 7.50
CA ASP A 208 -4.52 3.53 7.52
C ASP A 208 -4.43 2.02 7.79
N PHE A 209 -3.57 1.32 7.06
CA PHE A 209 -3.09 0.00 7.44
C PHE A 209 -1.86 0.15 8.32
N ILE A 210 -1.93 -0.40 9.52
CA ILE A 210 -0.86 -0.37 10.52
C ILE A 210 -0.41 -1.80 10.80
N SER A 211 0.89 -2.06 10.72
CA SER A 211 1.49 -3.32 11.16
C SER A 211 2.58 -3.02 12.17
N ASN A 212 2.59 -3.78 13.26
CA ASN A 212 3.56 -3.63 14.35
C ASN A 212 3.69 -2.17 14.86
N GLY A 213 2.56 -1.46 14.95
CA GLY A 213 2.49 -0.07 15.38
C GLY A 213 3.01 0.96 14.37
N LYS A 214 3.38 0.54 13.15
CA LYS A 214 3.84 1.43 12.09
C LYS A 214 2.85 1.47 10.94
N LYS A 215 2.63 2.67 10.42
CA LYS A 215 1.79 2.86 9.25
C LYS A 215 2.49 2.36 8.00
N ILE A 216 1.87 1.40 7.31
CA ILE A 216 2.34 0.83 6.04
C ILE A 216 1.84 1.68 4.88
N LEU A 217 0.54 1.95 4.86
CA LEU A 217 -0.11 2.74 3.82
C LEU A 217 -1.37 3.44 4.35
N SER A 218 -1.79 4.45 3.61
CA SER A 218 -3.08 5.15 3.79
C SER A 218 -3.90 5.02 2.51
N PHE A 219 -5.22 4.87 2.62
CA PHE A 219 -6.11 4.85 1.48
C PHE A 219 -7.48 5.44 1.81
N GLY A 220 -8.20 5.85 0.79
CA GLY A 220 -9.53 6.41 0.96
C GLY A 220 -9.99 7.25 -0.22
N LYS A 221 -11.19 7.81 -0.07
CA LYS A 221 -11.74 8.73 -1.05
C LYS A 221 -10.97 10.04 -1.05
N LEU A 222 -10.66 10.56 -2.23
CA LEU A 222 -9.98 11.85 -2.38
C LEU A 222 -10.76 12.96 -1.68
N HIS A 223 -10.07 13.83 -0.94
CA HIS A 223 -10.68 14.97 -0.26
C HIS A 223 -11.39 15.90 -1.25
N PRO A 224 -12.63 16.37 -0.99
CA PRO A 224 -13.40 17.21 -1.92
C PRO A 224 -12.66 18.47 -2.37
N ARG A 225 -11.88 19.11 -1.49
CA ARG A 225 -11.07 20.30 -1.82
C ARG A 225 -10.04 20.00 -2.93
N LEU A 226 -9.37 18.83 -2.82
CA LEU A 226 -8.37 18.40 -3.80
C LEU A 226 -9.03 18.00 -5.13
N LYS A 227 -10.19 17.32 -5.05
CA LYS A 227 -10.99 17.00 -6.23
C LYS A 227 -11.29 18.24 -7.07
N ASN A 228 -11.69 19.32 -6.45
CA ASN A 228 -11.95 20.60 -7.12
C ASN A 228 -10.66 21.22 -7.70
N LYS A 229 -9.57 21.19 -6.92
CA LYS A 229 -8.27 21.74 -7.37
C LYS A 229 -7.73 21.03 -8.61
N PHE A 230 -7.79 19.70 -8.65
CA PHE A 230 -7.38 18.91 -9.79
C PHE A 230 -8.45 18.85 -10.90
N LYS A 231 -9.56 19.58 -10.78
CA LYS A 231 -10.66 19.64 -11.75
C LYS A 231 -11.25 18.27 -12.11
N ILE A 232 -11.34 17.38 -11.13
CA ILE A 232 -11.87 16.02 -11.29
C ILE A 232 -13.34 16.00 -10.86
N LYS A 233 -14.23 15.50 -11.72
CA LYS A 233 -15.67 15.36 -11.42
C LYS A 233 -16.01 13.96 -10.90
N GLN A 234 -15.29 12.95 -11.33
CA GLN A 234 -15.50 11.53 -11.04
C GLN A 234 -15.19 11.19 -9.58
N SER A 235 -15.72 10.05 -9.10
CA SER A 235 -15.27 9.49 -7.82
C SER A 235 -13.83 8.99 -7.97
N ILE A 236 -12.98 9.32 -6.99
CA ILE A 236 -11.58 8.93 -6.96
C ILE A 236 -11.28 8.32 -5.59
N ILE A 237 -10.69 7.13 -5.61
CA ILE A 237 -10.11 6.48 -4.45
C ILE A 237 -8.60 6.43 -4.68
N ILE A 238 -7.84 6.83 -3.68
CA ILE A 238 -6.38 6.89 -3.72
C ILE A 238 -5.76 6.09 -2.59
N CYS A 239 -4.54 5.65 -2.81
CA CYS A 239 -3.71 4.99 -1.81
C CYS A 239 -2.26 5.44 -1.97
N GLU A 240 -1.56 5.59 -0.86
CA GLU A 240 -0.11 5.77 -0.85
C GLU A 240 0.51 4.98 0.30
N GLY A 241 1.60 4.25 0.03
CA GLY A 241 2.29 3.42 0.98
C GLY A 241 3.81 3.46 0.85
N SER A 242 4.49 3.05 1.93
CA SER A 242 5.95 2.97 2.01
C SER A 242 6.42 1.56 1.66
N ILE A 243 7.28 1.45 0.66
CA ILE A 243 7.91 0.17 0.29
C ILE A 243 8.84 -0.30 1.39
N ASP A 244 9.54 0.61 2.07
CA ASP A 244 10.46 0.25 3.14
C ASP A 244 9.73 -0.33 4.36
N GLU A 245 8.54 0.18 4.70
CA GLU A 245 7.74 -0.37 5.79
C GLU A 245 7.12 -1.72 5.40
N ILE A 246 6.73 -1.93 4.13
CA ILE A 246 6.32 -3.24 3.63
C ILE A 246 7.49 -4.24 3.69
N ALA A 247 8.68 -3.84 3.25
CA ALA A 247 9.86 -4.71 3.30
C ALA A 247 10.18 -5.15 4.74
N LYS A 248 10.01 -4.26 5.72
CA LYS A 248 10.15 -4.59 7.14
C LYS A 248 9.06 -5.54 7.63
N ALA A 249 7.80 -5.34 7.22
CA ALA A 249 6.71 -6.23 7.56
C ALA A 249 6.94 -7.64 7.00
N LEU A 250 7.40 -7.76 5.74
CA LEU A 250 7.79 -9.03 5.12
C LEU A 250 8.91 -9.74 5.88
N SER A 251 9.93 -9.02 6.36
CA SER A 251 11.02 -9.61 7.12
C SER A 251 10.60 -10.17 8.48
N GLN A 252 9.45 -9.74 8.99
CA GLN A 252 8.87 -10.15 10.27
C GLN A 252 7.69 -11.11 10.11
N ALA A 253 7.29 -11.40 8.86
CA ALA A 253 6.27 -12.41 8.58
C ALA A 253 6.74 -13.76 9.14
N LYS A 254 5.86 -14.38 9.92
CA LYS A 254 6.15 -15.71 10.52
C LYS A 254 6.16 -16.76 9.43
N GLU A 255 6.93 -17.83 9.67
CA GLU A 255 6.97 -19.03 8.85
C GLU A 255 5.58 -19.49 8.43
N GLU A 256 5.48 -19.99 7.20
CA GLU A 256 4.28 -20.54 6.59
C GLU A 256 3.52 -21.44 7.57
N LYS A 257 2.29 -21.10 7.87
CA LYS A 257 1.43 -22.01 8.61
C LYS A 257 1.04 -23.16 7.68
N VAL A 258 1.44 -24.37 8.02
CA VAL A 258 0.96 -25.57 7.35
C VAL A 258 -0.57 -25.54 7.35
N LEU A 259 -1.16 -25.61 6.16
CA LEU A 259 -2.61 -25.63 5.99
C LEU A 259 -3.17 -26.89 6.66
N ASN A 260 -3.88 -26.73 7.76
CA ASN A 260 -4.55 -27.83 8.46
C ASN A 260 -5.98 -27.97 7.93
N MET A 261 -6.14 -28.75 6.86
CA MET A 261 -7.44 -28.97 6.25
C MET A 261 -8.29 -29.92 7.10
N SER A 262 -9.46 -29.43 7.51
CA SER A 262 -10.45 -30.29 8.14
C SER A 262 -11.24 -31.08 7.10
N PRO A 263 -11.48 -32.40 7.29
CA PRO A 263 -12.38 -33.16 6.43
C PRO A 263 -13.88 -32.86 6.69
N LEU A 264 -14.17 -32.09 7.76
CA LEU A 264 -15.54 -31.75 8.14
C LEU A 264 -15.95 -30.40 7.57
N LEU A 265 -17.20 -30.31 7.12
CA LEU A 265 -17.76 -29.04 6.63
C LEU A 265 -17.92 -28.04 7.79
N PRO A 266 -17.59 -26.78 7.59
CA PRO A 266 -17.84 -25.76 8.58
C PRO A 266 -19.32 -25.50 8.77
N LEU A 267 -19.72 -25.09 9.98
CA LEU A 267 -21.06 -24.66 10.29
C LEU A 267 -21.15 -23.14 10.20
N LYS A 268 -22.25 -22.63 9.65
CA LYS A 268 -22.49 -21.18 9.57
C LYS A 268 -23.61 -20.78 10.52
N LYS A 269 -23.42 -19.68 11.25
CA LYS A 269 -24.39 -19.11 12.18
C LYS A 269 -24.47 -17.61 12.01
N ASP A 270 -25.70 -17.13 11.92
CA ASP A 270 -26.00 -15.71 11.76
C ASP A 270 -26.29 -15.05 13.10
N PHE A 271 -25.76 -13.85 13.28
CA PHE A 271 -26.03 -12.98 14.40
C PHE A 271 -26.34 -11.55 13.89
N ALA A 272 -27.21 -10.88 14.57
CA ALA A 272 -27.45 -9.46 14.34
C ALA A 272 -27.16 -8.68 15.64
N PHE A 273 -26.14 -7.84 15.62
CA PHE A 273 -25.75 -7.04 16.79
C PHE A 273 -26.07 -5.56 16.56
N ILE A 274 -26.65 -4.93 17.58
CA ILE A 274 -26.82 -3.48 17.64
C ILE A 274 -25.62 -2.92 18.38
N ILE A 275 -24.81 -2.11 17.69
CA ILE A 275 -23.61 -1.47 18.21
C ILE A 275 -23.73 0.05 18.15
N ASN A 276 -22.92 0.76 18.94
CA ASN A 276 -22.78 2.21 18.80
C ASN A 276 -22.08 2.52 17.46
N SER A 277 -22.53 3.58 16.77
CA SER A 277 -21.97 3.99 15.47
C SER A 277 -20.48 4.34 15.50
N ASN A 278 -19.90 4.59 16.67
CA ASN A 278 -18.46 4.84 16.84
C ASN A 278 -17.62 3.55 16.86
N ILE A 279 -18.25 2.39 16.99
CA ILE A 279 -17.58 1.10 17.02
C ILE A 279 -17.51 0.56 15.60
N SER A 280 -16.31 0.16 15.16
CA SER A 280 -16.14 -0.38 13.81
C SER A 280 -16.59 -1.86 13.75
N ALA A 281 -17.03 -2.30 12.57
CA ALA A 281 -17.31 -3.72 12.32
C ALA A 281 -16.06 -4.59 12.56
N GLU A 282 -14.87 -4.06 12.28
CA GLU A 282 -13.59 -4.74 12.52
C GLU A 282 -13.39 -5.05 14.01
N THR A 283 -13.69 -4.08 14.89
CA THR A 283 -13.62 -4.29 16.35
C THR A 283 -14.53 -5.43 16.80
N LEU A 284 -15.77 -5.48 16.27
CA LEU A 284 -16.69 -6.58 16.55
C LEU A 284 -16.14 -7.93 16.09
N ILE A 285 -15.63 -8.00 14.86
CA ILE A 285 -15.07 -9.22 14.28
C ILE A 285 -13.87 -9.71 15.09
N GLN A 286 -12.98 -8.83 15.50
CA GLN A 286 -11.79 -9.19 16.27
C GLN A 286 -12.15 -9.73 17.67
N GLU A 287 -13.10 -9.15 18.37
CA GLU A 287 -13.52 -9.66 19.65
C GLU A 287 -14.22 -11.02 19.55
N ILE A 288 -15.00 -11.25 18.50
CA ILE A 288 -15.61 -12.56 18.24
C ILE A 288 -14.52 -13.61 17.94
N LYS A 289 -13.54 -13.29 17.10
CA LYS A 289 -12.44 -14.22 16.78
C LYS A 289 -11.61 -14.66 17.99
N LYS A 290 -11.56 -13.85 19.05
CA LYS A 290 -10.84 -14.17 20.29
C LYS A 290 -11.58 -15.16 21.19
N VAL A 291 -12.86 -15.42 20.96
CA VAL A 291 -13.70 -16.29 21.83
C VAL A 291 -13.24 -17.75 21.76
N ASP A 292 -13.07 -18.29 20.56
CA ASP A 292 -12.63 -19.68 20.37
C ASP A 292 -11.84 -19.81 19.06
N SER A 293 -10.83 -20.66 19.07
CA SER A 293 -10.01 -20.98 17.88
C SER A 293 -10.77 -21.67 16.75
N LYS A 294 -11.96 -22.21 17.03
CA LYS A 294 -12.87 -22.78 16.04
C LYS A 294 -13.61 -21.75 15.22
N ILE A 295 -13.57 -20.47 15.59
CA ILE A 295 -14.19 -19.40 14.83
C ILE A 295 -13.31 -19.11 13.61
N GLY A 296 -13.86 -19.39 12.44
CA GLY A 296 -13.22 -19.17 11.14
C GLY A 296 -13.50 -17.80 10.56
N GLN A 297 -14.00 -17.80 9.34
CA GLN A 297 -14.36 -16.56 8.64
C GLN A 297 -15.61 -15.92 9.25
N ILE A 298 -15.59 -14.58 9.35
CA ILE A 298 -16.75 -13.81 9.76
C ILE A 298 -17.06 -12.81 8.64
N THR A 299 -18.28 -12.86 8.14
CA THR A 299 -18.73 -12.01 7.04
C THR A 299 -19.86 -11.09 7.49
N VAL A 300 -19.70 -9.79 7.30
CA VAL A 300 -20.81 -8.84 7.48
C VAL A 300 -21.63 -8.84 6.19
N PHE A 301 -22.87 -9.29 6.24
CA PHE A 301 -23.71 -9.40 5.05
C PHE A 301 -24.84 -8.35 4.98
N ASP A 302 -25.16 -7.70 6.11
CA ASP A 302 -26.13 -6.60 6.11
C ASP A 302 -25.77 -5.55 7.18
N VAL A 303 -26.05 -4.28 6.84
CA VAL A 303 -25.76 -3.12 7.70
C VAL A 303 -26.96 -2.18 7.67
N TYR A 304 -27.61 -2.01 8.81
CA TYR A 304 -28.70 -1.06 8.97
C TYR A 304 -28.30 0.08 9.91
N ASN A 305 -28.31 1.30 9.42
CA ASN A 305 -27.98 2.50 10.19
C ASN A 305 -29.25 3.18 10.72
N ASN A 306 -29.38 3.28 12.03
CA ASN A 306 -30.41 4.06 12.67
C ASN A 306 -29.85 5.43 13.08
N GLU A 307 -29.89 6.40 12.16
CA GLU A 307 -29.34 7.76 12.37
C GLU A 307 -29.92 8.46 13.57
N ARG A 308 -31.20 8.17 13.94
CA ARG A 308 -31.89 8.83 15.10
C ARG A 308 -31.34 8.41 16.45
N LYS A 309 -30.74 7.21 16.54
CA LYS A 309 -30.22 6.63 17.79
C LYS A 309 -28.71 6.52 17.86
N SER A 310 -27.99 6.93 16.80
CA SER A 310 -26.55 6.69 16.67
C SER A 310 -26.20 5.21 16.87
N GLU A 311 -27.09 4.32 16.45
CA GLU A 311 -26.96 2.86 16.54
C GLU A 311 -26.79 2.27 15.15
N LEU A 312 -25.91 1.29 15.04
CA LEU A 312 -25.66 0.52 13.83
C LEU A 312 -26.05 -0.93 14.10
N SER A 313 -26.92 -1.51 13.28
CA SER A 313 -27.22 -2.94 13.33
C SER A 313 -26.36 -3.65 12.28
N LEU A 314 -25.49 -4.55 12.73
CA LEU A 314 -24.64 -5.39 11.87
C LEU A 314 -25.15 -6.81 11.87
N ALA A 315 -25.50 -7.33 10.70
CA ALA A 315 -25.78 -8.74 10.51
C ALA A 315 -24.49 -9.45 10.01
N ILE A 316 -24.07 -10.44 10.76
CA ILE A 316 -22.85 -11.18 10.52
C ILE A 316 -23.10 -12.69 10.42
N GLU A 317 -22.43 -13.34 9.48
CA GLU A 317 -22.32 -14.79 9.38
C GLU A 317 -20.98 -15.20 10.02
N VAL A 318 -21.03 -16.10 11.00
CA VAL A 318 -19.85 -16.65 11.68
C VAL A 318 -19.68 -18.11 11.24
N GLU A 319 -18.52 -18.40 10.66
CA GLU A 319 -18.13 -19.76 10.30
C GLU A 319 -17.47 -20.47 11.50
N ILE A 320 -17.96 -21.65 11.86
CA ILE A 320 -17.43 -22.49 12.93
C ILE A 320 -16.73 -23.70 12.29
N VAL A 321 -15.41 -23.73 12.38
CA VAL A 321 -14.58 -24.80 11.81
C VAL A 321 -14.56 -26.00 12.74
N GLN A 322 -14.91 -27.17 12.22
CA GLN A 322 -14.88 -28.43 12.92
C GLN A 322 -13.60 -29.19 12.56
N GLN A 323 -12.64 -29.33 13.47
CA GLN A 323 -11.33 -29.93 13.13
C GLN A 323 -11.30 -31.47 13.13
N HIS A 324 -11.64 -32.09 14.24
CA HIS A 324 -11.50 -33.54 14.41
C HIS A 324 -12.80 -34.24 14.82
N LYS A 325 -13.83 -33.50 15.19
CA LYS A 325 -15.11 -34.03 15.71
C LYS A 325 -16.26 -33.15 15.26
N VAL A 326 -17.36 -33.77 14.89
CA VAL A 326 -18.63 -33.06 14.65
C VAL A 326 -19.13 -32.51 15.97
N LEU A 327 -19.37 -31.20 16.02
CA LEU A 327 -19.92 -30.52 17.19
C LEU A 327 -21.39 -30.89 17.38
N ASN A 328 -21.77 -31.21 18.58
CA ASN A 328 -23.16 -31.48 18.92
C ASN A 328 -23.92 -30.15 19.17
N THR A 329 -25.27 -30.22 19.20
CA THR A 329 -26.11 -29.03 19.37
C THR A 329 -25.85 -28.28 20.68
N LYS A 330 -25.45 -28.97 21.76
CA LYS A 330 -25.10 -28.32 23.03
C LYS A 330 -23.79 -27.54 22.95
N GLU A 331 -22.76 -28.15 22.32
CA GLU A 331 -21.46 -27.49 22.12
C GLU A 331 -21.59 -26.22 21.26
N ILE A 332 -22.40 -26.29 20.20
CA ILE A 332 -22.70 -25.15 19.35
C ILE A 332 -23.46 -24.07 20.15
N GLY A 333 -24.46 -24.44 20.94
CA GLY A 333 -25.20 -23.52 21.78
C GLY A 333 -24.33 -22.77 22.77
N LEU A 334 -23.42 -23.46 23.46
CA LEU A 334 -22.46 -22.85 24.38
C LEU A 334 -21.55 -21.85 23.68
N LEU A 335 -21.01 -22.23 22.49
CA LEU A 335 -20.17 -21.31 21.72
C LEU A 335 -20.92 -20.05 21.27
N MET A 336 -22.19 -20.20 20.86
CA MET A 336 -23.05 -19.05 20.52
C MET A 336 -23.29 -18.14 21.74
N ASP A 337 -23.59 -18.71 22.90
CA ASP A 337 -23.78 -17.96 24.15
C ASP A 337 -22.49 -17.23 24.57
N ASP A 338 -21.33 -17.86 24.41
CA ASP A 338 -20.04 -17.25 24.71
C ASP A 338 -19.71 -16.09 23.76
N ILE A 339 -20.02 -16.22 22.47
CA ILE A 339 -19.93 -15.11 21.51
C ILE A 339 -20.79 -13.93 21.95
N ILE A 340 -22.06 -14.18 22.25
CA ILE A 340 -23.00 -13.13 22.66
C ILE A 340 -22.52 -12.43 23.94
N LYS A 341 -22.17 -13.19 24.98
CA LYS A 341 -21.67 -12.65 26.26
C LYS A 341 -20.39 -11.82 26.07
N THR A 342 -19.47 -12.30 25.25
CA THR A 342 -18.21 -11.58 24.99
C THR A 342 -18.48 -10.25 24.29
N VAL A 343 -19.31 -10.26 23.27
CA VAL A 343 -19.67 -9.05 22.50
C VAL A 343 -20.42 -8.05 23.39
N GLU A 344 -21.36 -8.52 24.22
CA GLU A 344 -22.08 -7.66 25.17
C GLU A 344 -21.15 -7.04 26.22
N SER A 345 -20.25 -7.84 26.79
CA SER A 345 -19.37 -7.38 27.89
C SER A 345 -18.21 -6.51 27.39
N LYS A 346 -17.64 -6.78 26.22
CA LYS A 346 -16.45 -6.08 25.71
C LYS A 346 -16.78 -4.86 24.86
N ILE A 347 -17.87 -4.92 24.11
CA ILE A 347 -18.23 -3.91 23.12
C ILE A 347 -19.48 -3.14 23.57
N GLY A 348 -20.27 -3.68 24.50
CA GLY A 348 -21.56 -3.12 24.91
C GLY A 348 -22.64 -3.26 23.81
N ALA A 349 -22.41 -4.14 22.85
CA ALA A 349 -23.39 -4.44 21.80
C ALA A 349 -24.53 -5.28 22.36
N LYS A 350 -25.70 -5.23 21.72
CA LYS A 350 -26.87 -6.05 22.09
C LYS A 350 -27.26 -6.93 20.92
N LEU A 351 -27.55 -8.20 21.21
CA LEU A 351 -28.15 -9.09 20.23
C LEU A 351 -29.52 -8.54 19.85
N ARG A 352 -29.77 -8.36 18.55
CA ARG A 352 -31.10 -7.97 18.05
C ARG A 352 -31.99 -9.21 18.10
N THR A 353 -32.91 -9.24 19.06
CA THR A 353 -34.05 -10.17 19.05
C THR A 353 -35.09 -9.65 18.06
N SER A 354 -35.56 -10.53 17.16
CA SER A 354 -36.60 -10.25 16.15
C SER A 354 -37.89 -9.75 16.78
#